data_9be62be7360725dfe0ffab92c74beb4f
#
_entry.id   9be62be7360725dfe0ffab92c74beb4f
#
_cell.length_a   1.000
_cell.length_b   1.000
_cell.length_c   1.000
_cell.angle_alpha   90.00
_cell.angle_beta   90.00
_cell.angle_gamma   90.00
#
_symmetry.space_group_name_H-M   'P 1'
#
loop_
_entity.id
_entity.type
_entity.pdbx_description
1 polymer ?
#
loop_
_entity_poly.entity_id
_entity_poly.type
_entity_poly.pdbx_seq_one_letter_code
_entity_poly.pdbx_strand_id
1 'polypeptide(L)'
;MNQATDASDLPLLSRTPDSWAGAVIKDLLALLNDHAYLEKKAASNALELLNRWPEPDCPPDWVSTLAAIASDEAAHLSLVVRLLNRRGGRLERTHRNPYANALRALVRKGRGNEELADRLLISALIEARSCERFDVIARCSPDRELARFYARLSASELGHYTVFVRLAT
;
A
#
# COMPACT_ATOMS: atom_id res chain seq x y z
N MET A 1 -17.91 19.58 3.92
CA MET A 1 -17.64 18.69 5.07
C MET A 1 -17.13 17.38 4.49
N ASN A 2 -15.80 17.17 4.46
CA ASN A 2 -15.22 15.89 4.08
C ASN A 2 -15.49 14.91 5.23
N GLN A 3 -16.35 13.92 5.00
CA GLN A 3 -16.40 12.78 5.92
C GLN A 3 -15.05 12.07 5.84
N ALA A 4 -14.42 11.89 6.98
CA ALA A 4 -13.21 11.07 7.04
C ALA A 4 -13.57 9.66 6.57
N THR A 5 -12.98 9.19 5.48
CA THR A 5 -13.15 7.84 4.97
C THR A 5 -12.65 6.88 6.05
N ASP A 6 -13.50 5.95 6.49
CA ASP A 6 -13.10 4.89 7.43
C ASP A 6 -12.65 3.65 6.64
N ALA A 7 -11.82 2.80 7.23
CA ALA A 7 -11.44 1.51 6.64
C ALA A 7 -12.65 0.62 6.30
N SER A 8 -13.80 0.82 6.98
CA SER A 8 -15.06 0.17 6.67
C SER A 8 -15.67 0.59 5.33
N ASP A 9 -15.34 1.80 4.82
CA ASP A 9 -15.92 2.39 3.62
C ASP A 9 -15.11 2.09 2.35
N LEU A 10 -14.00 1.36 2.49
CA LEU A 10 -13.16 0.98 1.35
C LEU A 10 -13.92 0.08 0.35
N PRO A 11 -13.75 0.29 -0.98
CA PRO A 11 -14.51 -0.39 -2.03
C PRO A 11 -14.01 -1.83 -2.27
N LEU A 12 -13.87 -2.60 -1.20
CA LEU A 12 -13.40 -3.99 -1.25
C LEU A 12 -14.60 -4.94 -1.26
N LEU A 13 -14.75 -5.71 -2.33
CA LEU A 13 -15.83 -6.69 -2.50
C LEU A 13 -15.75 -7.87 -1.52
N SER A 14 -14.56 -8.14 -0.96
CA SER A 14 -14.35 -9.16 0.05
C SER A 14 -13.50 -8.61 1.19
N ARG A 15 -13.80 -9.02 2.42
CA ARG A 15 -13.05 -8.63 3.61
C ARG A 15 -12.11 -9.76 4.04
N THR A 16 -10.94 -9.36 4.55
CA THR A 16 -9.97 -10.31 5.12
C THR A 16 -10.50 -10.81 6.47
N PRO A 17 -10.68 -12.12 6.67
CA PRO A 17 -11.18 -12.66 7.92
C PRO A 17 -10.13 -12.59 9.03
N ASP A 18 -10.56 -12.50 10.30
CA ASP A 18 -9.65 -12.45 11.46
C ASP A 18 -8.74 -13.68 11.56
N SER A 19 -9.22 -14.83 11.07
CA SER A 19 -8.41 -16.06 10.99
C SER A 19 -7.16 -15.91 10.12
N TRP A 20 -7.20 -15.04 9.09
CA TRP A 20 -6.02 -14.73 8.28
C TRP A 20 -4.94 -14.05 9.13
N ALA A 21 -5.29 -13.03 9.94
CA ALA A 21 -4.32 -12.38 10.82
C ALA A 21 -3.71 -13.39 11.81
N GLY A 22 -4.54 -14.26 12.39
CA GLY A 22 -4.05 -15.32 13.27
C GLY A 22 -3.09 -16.30 12.58
N ALA A 23 -3.22 -16.50 11.27
CA ALA A 23 -2.31 -17.34 10.50
C ALA A 23 -0.98 -16.63 10.20
N VAL A 24 -1.03 -15.38 9.69
CA VAL A 24 0.19 -14.66 9.25
C VAL A 24 1.05 -14.20 10.44
N ILE A 25 0.45 -13.89 11.59
CA ILE A 25 1.19 -13.51 12.81
C ILE A 25 2.02 -14.67 13.37
N LYS A 26 1.65 -15.94 13.11
CA LYS A 26 2.44 -17.11 13.52
C LYS A 26 3.80 -17.17 12.86
N ASP A 27 3.92 -16.64 11.64
CA ASP A 27 5.20 -16.48 10.94
C ASP A 27 5.48 -14.98 10.74
N LEU A 28 5.83 -14.34 11.86
CA LEU A 28 6.06 -12.89 11.91
C LEU A 28 7.18 -12.45 10.97
N LEU A 29 8.23 -13.26 10.80
CA LEU A 29 9.35 -12.89 9.94
C LEU A 29 8.95 -12.90 8.47
N ALA A 30 8.18 -13.90 8.04
CA ALA A 30 7.62 -13.93 6.70
C ALA A 30 6.66 -12.76 6.46
N LEU A 31 5.77 -12.44 7.41
CA LEU A 31 4.87 -11.28 7.34
C LEU A 31 5.65 -9.99 7.16
N LEU A 32 6.66 -9.73 7.99
CA LEU A 32 7.44 -8.49 7.93
C LEU A 32 8.32 -8.42 6.67
N ASN A 33 8.82 -9.56 6.20
CA ASN A 33 9.56 -9.62 4.95
C ASN A 33 8.66 -9.32 3.73
N ASP A 34 7.47 -9.92 3.65
CA ASP A 34 6.47 -9.61 2.63
C ASP A 34 6.11 -8.12 2.64
N HIS A 35 5.80 -7.59 3.82
CA HIS A 35 5.46 -6.18 4.02
C HIS A 35 6.59 -5.24 3.54
N ALA A 36 7.84 -5.47 3.93
CA ALA A 36 8.98 -4.66 3.50
C ALA A 36 9.09 -4.59 1.96
N TYR A 37 8.81 -5.70 1.27
CA TYR A 37 8.78 -5.71 -0.19
C TYR A 37 7.59 -4.98 -0.79
N LEU A 38 6.43 -4.95 -0.10
CA LEU A 38 5.29 -4.16 -0.54
C LEU A 38 5.60 -2.67 -0.49
N GLU A 39 6.16 -2.18 0.62
CA GLU A 39 6.59 -0.79 0.78
C GLU A 39 7.63 -0.38 -0.29
N LYS A 40 8.65 -1.22 -0.51
CA LYS A 40 9.62 -0.98 -1.58
C LYS A 40 8.95 -0.83 -2.94
N LYS A 41 7.96 -1.68 -3.25
CA LYS A 41 7.25 -1.65 -4.53
C LYS A 41 6.32 -0.45 -4.64
N ALA A 42 5.68 -0.04 -3.55
CA ALA A 42 4.82 1.14 -3.48
C ALA A 42 5.64 2.41 -3.72
N ALA A 43 6.78 2.60 -3.04
CA ALA A 43 7.72 3.69 -3.29
C ALA A 43 8.18 3.75 -4.76
N SER A 44 8.59 2.60 -5.32
CA SER A 44 9.03 2.53 -6.71
C SER A 44 7.91 2.85 -7.70
N ASN A 45 6.68 2.42 -7.42
CA ASN A 45 5.52 2.70 -8.25
C ASN A 45 5.14 4.18 -8.23
N ALA A 46 5.17 4.84 -7.06
CA ALA A 46 4.93 6.27 -6.96
C ALA A 46 5.97 7.08 -7.75
N LEU A 47 7.26 6.69 -7.67
CA LEU A 47 8.31 7.30 -8.48
C LEU A 47 8.15 7.05 -9.99
N GLU A 48 7.68 5.86 -10.40
CA GLU A 48 7.41 5.56 -11.82
C GLU A 48 6.26 6.42 -12.36
N LEU A 49 5.25 6.72 -11.54
CA LEU A 49 4.11 7.55 -11.93
C LEU A 49 4.45 9.03 -12.10
N LEU A 50 5.56 9.53 -11.52
CA LEU A 50 5.99 10.92 -11.65
C LEU A 50 6.08 11.40 -13.10
N ASN A 51 6.54 10.55 -14.00
CA ASN A 51 6.73 10.87 -15.42
C ASN A 51 5.51 10.50 -16.29
N ARG A 52 4.37 10.15 -15.67
CA ARG A 52 3.15 9.72 -16.33
C ARG A 52 1.98 10.60 -15.94
N TRP A 53 2.06 11.90 -16.27
CA TRP A 53 0.93 12.82 -16.03
C TRP A 53 -0.12 12.74 -17.14
N PRO A 54 -1.36 13.18 -16.88
CA PRO A 54 -2.40 13.23 -17.90
C PRO A 54 -2.06 14.25 -18.98
N GLU A 55 -2.24 13.87 -20.24
CA GLU A 55 -2.08 14.80 -21.37
C GLU A 55 -3.30 15.75 -21.47
N PRO A 56 -3.08 17.01 -21.94
CA PRO A 56 -1.82 17.53 -22.49
C PRO A 56 -0.88 18.14 -21.45
N ASP A 57 -1.36 18.43 -20.22
CA ASP A 57 -0.60 19.22 -19.24
C ASP A 57 -0.42 18.49 -17.92
N CYS A 58 0.77 18.64 -17.32
CA CYS A 58 1.05 18.13 -15.99
C CYS A 58 0.32 18.96 -14.92
N PRO A 59 -0.56 18.37 -14.08
CA PRO A 59 -1.15 19.09 -12.97
C PRO A 59 -0.10 19.65 -12.02
N PRO A 60 -0.26 20.88 -11.49
CA PRO A 60 0.75 21.57 -10.69
C PRO A 60 1.25 20.81 -9.46
N ASP A 61 0.35 20.01 -8.82
CA ASP A 61 0.66 19.22 -7.62
C ASP A 61 1.04 17.76 -7.92
N TRP A 62 1.05 17.34 -9.18
CA TRP A 62 1.29 15.95 -9.58
C TRP A 62 2.61 15.41 -9.05
N VAL A 63 3.72 16.08 -9.38
CA VAL A 63 5.07 15.64 -9.01
C VAL A 63 5.27 15.68 -7.50
N SER A 64 4.86 16.78 -6.84
CA SER A 64 5.01 16.94 -5.40
C SER A 64 4.18 15.91 -4.61
N THR A 65 2.97 15.62 -5.06
CA THR A 65 2.09 14.62 -4.44
C THR A 65 2.68 13.21 -4.52
N LEU A 66 3.10 12.79 -5.72
CA LEU A 66 3.68 11.45 -5.90
C LEU A 66 5.05 11.31 -5.24
N ALA A 67 5.85 12.38 -5.20
CA ALA A 67 7.12 12.39 -4.46
C ALA A 67 6.89 12.26 -2.95
N ALA A 68 5.85 12.90 -2.41
CA ALA A 68 5.48 12.75 -1.00
C ALA A 68 5.10 11.30 -0.68
N ILE A 69 4.22 10.68 -1.48
CA ILE A 69 3.88 9.24 -1.31
C ILE A 69 5.15 8.38 -1.36
N ALA A 70 6.02 8.57 -2.35
CA ALA A 70 7.25 7.78 -2.45
C ALA A 70 8.15 7.93 -1.23
N SER A 71 8.23 9.13 -0.66
CA SER A 71 8.97 9.41 0.58
C SER A 71 8.36 8.69 1.78
N ASP A 72 7.04 8.72 1.92
CA ASP A 72 6.33 8.04 3.00
C ASP A 72 6.53 6.52 2.93
N GLU A 73 6.36 5.93 1.74
CA GLU A 73 6.59 4.50 1.50
C GLU A 73 8.05 4.06 1.79
N ALA A 74 9.03 4.90 1.43
CA ALA A 74 10.43 4.64 1.77
C ALA A 74 10.68 4.72 3.30
N ALA A 75 9.97 5.62 3.99
CA ALA A 75 10.01 5.69 5.45
C ALA A 75 9.34 4.47 6.08
N HIS A 76 8.19 4.01 5.56
CA HIS A 76 7.53 2.77 5.98
C HIS A 76 8.44 1.56 5.81
N LEU A 77 9.07 1.39 4.63
CA LEU A 77 10.08 0.36 4.39
C LEU A 77 11.16 0.35 5.49
N SER A 78 11.68 1.54 5.82
CA SER A 78 12.71 1.66 6.86
C SER A 78 12.20 1.24 8.24
N LEU A 79 10.92 1.55 8.57
CA LEU A 79 10.29 1.15 9.82
C LEU A 79 10.10 -0.38 9.88
N VAL A 80 9.59 -0.98 8.80
CA VAL A 80 9.36 -2.44 8.71
C VAL A 80 10.68 -3.20 8.82
N VAL A 81 11.71 -2.78 8.07
CA VAL A 81 13.04 -3.43 8.12
C VAL A 81 13.67 -3.32 9.51
N ARG A 82 13.53 -2.17 10.18
CA ARG A 82 13.99 -2.05 11.58
C ARG A 82 13.24 -3.01 12.50
N LEU A 83 11.93 -3.15 12.36
CA LEU A 83 11.15 -4.12 13.15
C LEU A 83 11.58 -5.55 12.83
N LEU A 84 11.71 -5.92 11.56
CA LEU A 84 12.19 -7.22 11.10
C LEU A 84 13.55 -7.58 11.75
N ASN A 85 14.51 -6.65 11.69
CA ASN A 85 15.85 -6.86 12.28
C ASN A 85 15.80 -7.02 13.82
N ARG A 86 14.97 -6.21 14.51
CA ARG A 86 14.78 -6.37 15.98
C ARG A 86 14.17 -7.72 16.35
N ARG A 87 13.39 -8.30 15.47
CA ARG A 87 12.77 -9.64 15.65
C ARG A 87 13.69 -10.78 15.20
N GLY A 88 14.96 -10.49 14.85
CA GLY A 88 15.97 -11.48 14.45
C GLY A 88 15.90 -11.90 12.98
N GLY A 89 15.03 -11.27 12.18
CA GLY A 89 14.94 -11.51 10.74
C GLY A 89 15.92 -10.66 9.91
N ARG A 90 15.96 -10.96 8.62
CA ARG A 90 16.68 -10.17 7.60
C ARG A 90 15.85 -10.13 6.34
N LEU A 91 15.92 -9.01 5.58
CA LEU A 91 15.25 -8.90 4.30
C LEU A 91 15.80 -9.96 3.33
N GLU A 92 14.92 -10.76 2.76
CA GLU A 92 15.26 -11.76 1.76
C GLU A 92 15.61 -11.10 0.41
N ARG A 93 16.22 -11.86 -0.51
CA ARG A 93 16.61 -11.31 -1.83
C ARG A 93 15.47 -11.36 -2.86
N THR A 94 14.51 -12.22 -2.66
CA THR A 94 13.43 -12.49 -3.62
C THR A 94 12.07 -12.39 -2.95
N HIS A 95 11.10 -11.88 -3.69
CA HIS A 95 9.74 -11.78 -3.22
C HIS A 95 8.75 -11.95 -4.40
N ARG A 96 7.67 -12.68 -4.16
CA ARG A 96 6.58 -12.87 -5.12
C ARG A 96 5.26 -12.38 -4.52
N ASN A 97 4.54 -11.53 -5.25
CA ASN A 97 3.21 -11.11 -4.87
C ASN A 97 2.23 -11.38 -6.02
N PRO A 98 1.53 -12.52 -6.00
CA PRO A 98 0.58 -12.87 -7.06
C PRO A 98 -0.61 -11.91 -7.14
N TYR A 99 -1.07 -11.36 -6.00
CA TYR A 99 -2.19 -10.43 -5.94
C TYR A 99 -1.90 -9.13 -6.72
N ALA A 100 -0.80 -8.45 -6.41
CA ALA A 100 -0.41 -7.23 -7.11
C ALA A 100 -0.14 -7.47 -8.60
N ASN A 101 0.42 -8.64 -8.96
CA ASN A 101 0.64 -8.99 -10.36
C ASN A 101 -0.69 -9.21 -11.11
N ALA A 102 -1.67 -9.85 -10.50
CA ALA A 102 -3.00 -10.05 -11.09
C ALA A 102 -3.70 -8.70 -11.32
N LEU A 103 -3.64 -7.77 -10.36
CA LEU A 103 -4.20 -6.43 -10.53
C LEU A 103 -3.50 -5.65 -11.65
N ARG A 104 -2.18 -5.67 -11.71
CA ARG A 104 -1.41 -4.99 -12.78
C ARG A 104 -1.68 -5.55 -14.18
N ALA A 105 -2.08 -6.81 -14.29
CA ALA A 105 -2.46 -7.40 -15.56
C ALA A 105 -3.78 -6.82 -16.14
N LEU A 106 -4.57 -6.11 -15.34
CA LEU A 106 -5.81 -5.45 -15.76
C LEU A 106 -5.58 -4.09 -16.45
N VAL A 107 -4.35 -3.54 -16.38
CA VAL A 107 -4.02 -2.25 -17.01
C VAL A 107 -4.17 -2.30 -18.52
N ARG A 108 -4.93 -1.39 -19.09
CA ARG A 108 -5.11 -1.20 -20.55
C ARG A 108 -3.89 -0.50 -21.16
N LYS A 109 -2.85 -1.24 -21.44
CA LYS A 109 -1.58 -0.71 -21.95
C LYS A 109 -1.72 0.00 -23.31
N GLY A 110 -0.97 1.10 -23.49
CA GLY A 110 -0.95 1.88 -24.73
C GLY A 110 -2.19 2.75 -24.95
N ARG A 111 -2.97 3.02 -23.89
CA ARG A 111 -4.23 3.78 -23.97
C ARG A 111 -4.12 5.20 -23.40
N GLY A 112 -2.92 5.77 -23.29
CA GLY A 112 -2.73 7.15 -22.81
C GLY A 112 -3.33 7.37 -21.42
N ASN A 113 -4.22 8.37 -21.29
CA ASN A 113 -4.85 8.71 -20.00
C ASN A 113 -5.69 7.56 -19.40
N GLU A 114 -6.26 6.67 -20.22
CA GLU A 114 -6.96 5.48 -19.69
C GLU A 114 -5.99 4.50 -19.00
N GLU A 115 -4.80 4.30 -19.58
CA GLU A 115 -3.75 3.51 -18.93
C GLU A 115 -3.30 4.14 -17.62
N LEU A 116 -3.14 5.45 -17.61
CA LEU A 116 -2.76 6.18 -16.41
C LEU A 116 -3.82 6.04 -15.31
N ALA A 117 -5.10 6.25 -15.64
CA ALA A 117 -6.21 6.07 -14.69
C ALA A 117 -6.24 4.63 -14.13
N ASP A 118 -6.07 3.61 -14.98
CA ASP A 118 -5.99 2.22 -14.53
C ASP A 118 -4.85 1.99 -13.53
N ARG A 119 -3.67 2.54 -13.81
CA ARG A 119 -2.50 2.42 -12.92
C ARG A 119 -2.74 3.08 -11.56
N LEU A 120 -3.35 4.26 -11.53
CA LEU A 120 -3.71 4.97 -10.30
C LEU A 120 -4.78 4.23 -9.51
N LEU A 121 -5.84 3.73 -10.16
CA LEU A 121 -6.89 2.96 -9.51
C LEU A 121 -6.38 1.62 -8.96
N ILE A 122 -5.45 0.96 -9.66
CA ILE A 122 -4.80 -0.25 -9.15
C ILE A 122 -3.93 0.08 -7.93
N SER A 123 -3.20 1.19 -7.95
CA SER A 123 -2.47 1.66 -6.77
C SER A 123 -3.43 1.90 -5.61
N ALA A 124 -4.53 2.63 -5.83
CA ALA A 124 -5.56 2.83 -4.81
C ALA A 124 -6.11 1.52 -4.24
N LEU A 125 -6.40 0.52 -5.08
CA LEU A 125 -6.89 -0.80 -4.61
C LEU A 125 -5.84 -1.55 -3.79
N ILE A 126 -4.55 -1.40 -4.10
CA ILE A 126 -3.46 -1.98 -3.30
C ILE A 126 -3.43 -1.32 -1.93
N GLU A 127 -3.46 0.01 -1.85
CA GLU A 127 -3.48 0.75 -0.58
C GLU A 127 -4.74 0.42 0.25
N ALA A 128 -5.92 0.36 -0.39
CA ALA A 128 -7.15 -0.05 0.27
C ALA A 128 -7.02 -1.44 0.91
N ARG A 129 -6.40 -2.39 0.21
CA ARG A 129 -6.17 -3.74 0.74
C ARG A 129 -5.11 -3.76 1.84
N SER A 130 -4.06 -2.96 1.72
CA SER A 130 -3.04 -2.79 2.76
C SER A 130 -3.65 -2.20 4.02
N CYS A 131 -4.39 -1.09 3.90
CA CYS A 131 -5.12 -0.46 5.01
C CYS A 131 -6.02 -1.47 5.74
N GLU A 132 -6.87 -2.20 5.03
CA GLU A 132 -7.78 -3.19 5.60
C GLU A 132 -7.02 -4.32 6.33
N ARG A 133 -5.96 -4.86 5.74
CA ARG A 133 -5.17 -5.93 6.36
C ARG A 133 -4.38 -5.45 7.57
N PHE A 134 -3.85 -4.24 7.53
CA PHE A 134 -3.14 -3.65 8.68
C PHE A 134 -4.09 -3.44 9.84
N ASP A 135 -5.34 -3.00 9.60
CA ASP A 135 -6.36 -2.90 10.63
C ASP A 135 -6.68 -4.28 11.24
N VAL A 136 -6.85 -5.31 10.41
CA VAL A 136 -7.10 -6.68 10.90
C VAL A 136 -5.94 -7.19 11.75
N ILE A 137 -4.67 -6.97 11.35
CA ILE A 137 -3.50 -7.36 12.14
C ILE A 137 -3.45 -6.57 13.45
N ALA A 138 -3.69 -5.24 13.40
CA ALA A 138 -3.67 -4.38 14.57
C ALA A 138 -4.69 -4.82 15.62
N ARG A 139 -5.89 -5.19 15.18
CA ARG A 139 -7.00 -5.61 16.04
C ARG A 139 -6.82 -7.01 16.61
N CYS A 140 -6.23 -7.93 15.83
CA CYS A 140 -6.11 -9.34 16.20
C CYS A 140 -4.77 -9.71 16.85
N SER A 141 -3.77 -8.82 16.83
CA SER A 141 -2.44 -9.13 17.37
C SER A 141 -2.41 -9.14 18.89
N PRO A 142 -1.92 -10.23 19.52
CA PRO A 142 -1.63 -10.24 20.96
C PRO A 142 -0.38 -9.41 21.32
N ASP A 143 0.49 -9.14 20.35
CA ASP A 143 1.70 -8.31 20.52
C ASP A 143 1.32 -6.83 20.40
N ARG A 144 1.38 -6.11 21.53
CA ARG A 144 1.01 -4.69 21.60
C ARG A 144 1.93 -3.77 20.77
N GLU A 145 3.20 -4.14 20.57
CA GLU A 145 4.10 -3.37 19.70
C GLU A 145 3.66 -3.52 18.24
N LEU A 146 3.41 -4.76 17.82
CA LEU A 146 2.94 -5.08 16.48
C LEU A 146 1.57 -4.44 16.18
N ALA A 147 0.62 -4.54 17.12
CA ALA A 147 -0.69 -3.93 16.99
C ALA A 147 -0.61 -2.42 16.76
N ARG A 148 0.16 -1.71 17.59
CA ARG A 148 0.37 -0.25 17.43
C ARG A 148 1.10 0.10 16.15
N PHE A 149 2.06 -0.72 15.73
CA PHE A 149 2.79 -0.53 14.49
C PHE A 149 1.83 -0.56 13.29
N TYR A 150 1.02 -1.60 13.16
CA TYR A 150 0.08 -1.75 12.06
C TYR A 150 -1.09 -0.76 12.11
N ALA A 151 -1.59 -0.37 13.28
CA ALA A 151 -2.61 0.66 13.40
C ALA A 151 -2.15 2.03 12.87
N ARG A 152 -0.87 2.37 13.06
CA ARG A 152 -0.30 3.63 12.54
C ARG A 152 -0.16 3.59 11.02
N LEU A 153 0.28 2.46 10.45
CA LEU A 153 0.41 2.30 9.01
C LEU A 153 -0.96 2.28 8.32
N SER A 154 -1.96 1.61 8.91
CA SER A 154 -3.33 1.61 8.36
C SER A 154 -3.85 3.03 8.08
N ALA A 155 -3.60 3.97 8.99
CA ALA A 155 -4.00 5.37 8.80
C ALA A 155 -3.25 6.05 7.62
N SER A 156 -1.98 5.72 7.42
CA SER A 156 -1.18 6.24 6.30
C SER A 156 -1.69 5.71 4.96
N GLU A 157 -1.92 4.39 4.86
CA GLU A 157 -2.42 3.73 3.64
C GLU A 157 -3.78 4.28 3.21
N LEU A 158 -4.65 4.62 4.18
CA LEU A 158 -5.93 5.26 3.89
C LEU A 158 -5.73 6.64 3.22
N GLY A 159 -4.72 7.39 3.67
CA GLY A 159 -4.31 8.64 3.04
C GLY A 159 -3.84 8.43 1.60
N HIS A 160 -2.96 7.47 1.36
CA HIS A 160 -2.46 7.15 0.02
C HIS A 160 -3.58 6.68 -0.92
N TYR A 161 -4.49 5.82 -0.44
CA TYR A 161 -5.69 5.42 -1.18
C TYR A 161 -6.48 6.63 -1.66
N THR A 162 -6.78 7.57 -0.77
CA THR A 162 -7.56 8.77 -1.09
C THR A 162 -6.85 9.64 -2.14
N VAL A 163 -5.53 9.77 -2.04
CA VAL A 163 -4.74 10.53 -3.00
C VAL A 163 -4.74 9.86 -4.38
N PHE A 164 -4.52 8.54 -4.46
CA PHE A 164 -4.55 7.85 -5.76
C PHE A 164 -5.92 7.90 -6.43
N VAL A 165 -7.02 7.80 -5.67
CA VAL A 165 -8.37 8.00 -6.21
C VAL A 165 -8.53 9.42 -6.77
N ARG A 166 -8.11 10.44 -6.03
CA ARG A 166 -8.16 11.84 -6.48
C ARG A 166 -7.36 12.07 -7.76
N LEU A 167 -6.19 11.47 -7.88
CA LEU A 167 -5.34 11.62 -9.07
C LEU A 167 -5.90 10.87 -10.30
N ALA A 168 -6.78 9.87 -10.09
CA ALA A 168 -7.37 9.07 -11.16
C ALA A 168 -8.66 9.68 -11.73
N THR A 169 -9.24 10.71 -11.09
CA THR A 169 -10.50 11.38 -11.45
C THR A 169 -10.28 12.82 -11.90
#